data_619dbe6b964d5633d355409990f793c0
#
_entry.id   619dbe6b964d5633d355409990f793c0
#
_cell.length_a   1.000
_cell.length_b   1.000
_cell.length_c   1.000
_cell.angle_alpha   90.00
_cell.angle_beta   90.00
_cell.angle_gamma   90.00
#
_symmetry.space_group_name_H-M   'P 1'
#
loop_
_entity.id
_entity.type
_entity.pdbx_description
1 polymer ?
#
loop_
_entity_poly.entity_id
_entity_poly.type
_entity_poly.pdbx_seq_one_letter_code
_entity_poly.pdbx_strand_id
1 'polypeptide(L)'
;MFGSSIKASLKGAAIEYDEAAYAVEDEPLLTARANAEDLGGTVPVRPAAGAALRFLASAIAARAVVEIGTGCGSSGIWLLRGMRPGGVLTSVDTEPEYHRLARKAFTQAGFATNQARLILGRALDVLPRLSDGAYDLVFCDSDQAAYPDYLASALRLLRAGGIAVFNDVLPPGAGPADDGVRELAEMAGNEEKVVPLLLPIAGGLLAAIKR
;
A
#
# COMPACT_ATOMS: atom_id res chain seq x y z
N MET A 1 -16.00 23.10 -5.27
CA MET A 1 -16.30 23.41 -6.68
C MET A 1 -15.72 22.28 -7.53
N PHE A 2 -16.51 21.21 -7.78
CA PHE A 2 -16.10 20.11 -8.65
C PHE A 2 -16.36 20.52 -10.09
N GLY A 3 -15.34 21.02 -10.75
CA GLY A 3 -15.42 21.50 -12.13
C GLY A 3 -15.15 20.37 -13.12
N SER A 4 -16.24 19.87 -13.67
CA SER A 4 -16.42 19.47 -15.07
C SER A 4 -15.17 19.03 -15.86
N SER A 5 -14.95 17.73 -15.98
CA SER A 5 -14.58 17.15 -17.28
C SER A 5 -14.76 15.62 -17.30
N ILE A 6 -16.00 15.14 -17.23
CA ILE A 6 -16.33 13.82 -17.79
C ILE A 6 -16.91 14.10 -19.17
N LYS A 7 -16.08 14.21 -20.18
CA LYS A 7 -16.50 14.08 -21.58
C LYS A 7 -16.45 12.61 -21.98
N ALA A 8 -17.50 11.87 -21.67
CA ALA A 8 -17.74 10.57 -22.27
C ALA A 8 -18.24 10.76 -23.69
N SER A 9 -17.40 10.56 -24.68
CA SER A 9 -17.81 10.36 -26.07
C SER A 9 -17.98 8.87 -26.33
N LEU A 10 -19.22 8.40 -26.35
CA LEU A 10 -19.59 7.01 -26.64
C LEU A 10 -19.58 6.71 -28.16
N LYS A 11 -18.50 6.96 -28.86
CA LYS A 11 -18.26 6.44 -30.21
C LYS A 11 -16.81 5.95 -30.33
N GLY A 12 -16.57 4.68 -29.97
CA GLY A 12 -15.40 3.94 -30.45
C GLY A 12 -14.01 4.41 -29.94
N ALA A 13 -13.96 5.33 -28.99
CA ALA A 13 -12.71 5.76 -28.37
C ALA A 13 -12.55 5.06 -27.02
N ALA A 14 -11.37 4.57 -26.75
CA ALA A 14 -10.98 4.18 -25.40
C ALA A 14 -11.34 5.32 -24.45
N ILE A 15 -11.97 5.01 -23.31
CA ILE A 15 -12.18 6.00 -22.25
C ILE A 15 -10.77 6.37 -21.78
N GLU A 16 -10.32 7.57 -22.09
CA GLU A 16 -9.08 8.13 -21.58
C GLU A 16 -9.31 8.36 -20.08
N TYR A 17 -8.87 7.39 -19.26
CA TYR A 17 -8.94 7.48 -17.81
C TYR A 17 -7.83 8.43 -17.35
N ASP A 18 -8.22 9.61 -16.90
CA ASP A 18 -7.29 10.56 -16.27
C ASP A 18 -7.07 10.15 -14.82
N GLU A 19 -6.05 9.33 -14.57
CA GLU A 19 -5.64 8.93 -13.22
C GLU A 19 -5.38 10.15 -12.33
N ALA A 20 -4.87 11.24 -12.88
CA ALA A 20 -4.55 12.46 -12.15
C ALA A 20 -5.80 13.14 -11.57
N ALA A 21 -6.98 12.94 -12.15
CA ALA A 21 -8.22 13.54 -11.65
C ALA A 21 -8.67 12.97 -10.30
N TYR A 22 -8.27 11.73 -9.98
CA TYR A 22 -8.71 11.01 -8.78
C TYR A 22 -7.59 10.71 -7.79
N ALA A 23 -6.33 10.80 -8.23
CA ALA A 23 -5.14 10.50 -7.45
C ALA A 23 -4.26 11.75 -7.28
N VAL A 24 -4.89 12.87 -6.90
CA VAL A 24 -4.19 14.16 -6.71
C VAL A 24 -3.23 14.06 -5.53
N GLU A 25 -1.95 14.33 -5.80
CA GLU A 25 -0.91 14.46 -4.77
C GLU A 25 -0.78 15.93 -4.36
N ASP A 26 -0.82 16.18 -3.07
CA ASP A 26 -0.55 17.47 -2.45
C ASP A 26 0.93 17.61 -2.04
N GLU A 27 1.30 18.75 -1.47
CA GLU A 27 2.68 19.09 -1.11
C GLU A 27 3.37 18.01 -0.26
N PRO A 28 2.77 17.43 0.82
CA PRO A 28 3.40 16.36 1.58
C PRO A 28 3.71 15.09 0.75
N LEU A 29 2.81 14.68 -0.15
CA LEU A 29 3.02 13.53 -1.03
C LEU A 29 4.10 13.83 -2.08
N LEU A 30 4.06 15.00 -2.70
CA LEU A 30 5.09 15.43 -3.66
C LEU A 30 6.48 15.52 -3.00
N THR A 31 6.54 16.01 -1.76
CA THR A 31 7.79 16.05 -0.98
C THR A 31 8.31 14.65 -0.65
N ALA A 32 7.43 13.73 -0.25
CA ALA A 32 7.82 12.34 0.01
C ALA A 32 8.37 11.66 -1.25
N ARG A 33 7.76 11.92 -2.41
CA ARG A 33 8.21 11.44 -3.72
C ARG A 33 9.59 12.00 -4.08
N ALA A 34 9.78 13.31 -4.00
CA ALA A 34 11.06 13.96 -4.28
C ALA A 34 12.18 13.42 -3.37
N ASN A 35 11.92 13.24 -2.09
CA ASN A 35 12.89 12.65 -1.17
C ASN A 35 13.27 11.20 -1.57
N ALA A 36 12.34 10.41 -2.08
CA ALA A 36 12.63 9.05 -2.55
C ALA A 36 13.50 9.07 -3.82
N GLU A 37 13.21 9.97 -4.75
CA GLU A 37 14.00 10.18 -5.96
C GLU A 37 15.43 10.64 -5.65
N ASP A 38 15.59 11.59 -4.72
CA ASP A 38 16.89 12.11 -4.28
C ASP A 38 17.76 11.03 -3.61
N LEU A 39 17.17 10.14 -2.83
CA LEU A 39 17.90 9.04 -2.20
C LEU A 39 18.23 7.90 -3.18
N GLY A 40 17.41 7.70 -4.21
CA GLY A 40 17.63 6.70 -5.26
C GLY A 40 17.54 5.23 -4.82
N GLY A 41 17.12 4.94 -3.60
CA GLY A 41 17.04 3.57 -3.04
C GLY A 41 15.63 3.01 -2.89
N THR A 42 14.60 3.83 -3.14
CA THR A 42 13.20 3.45 -3.02
C THR A 42 12.37 4.08 -4.14
N VAL A 43 11.34 3.37 -4.57
CA VAL A 43 10.38 3.88 -5.57
C VAL A 43 9.09 4.20 -4.85
N PRO A 44 8.62 5.46 -4.86
CA PRO A 44 7.38 5.82 -4.19
C PRO A 44 6.18 5.17 -4.91
N VAL A 45 5.20 4.74 -4.13
CA VAL A 45 3.95 4.18 -4.67
C VAL A 45 3.34 5.14 -5.70
N ARG A 46 2.90 4.59 -6.84
CA ARG A 46 2.25 5.41 -7.88
C ARG A 46 0.95 6.01 -7.38
N PRO A 47 0.56 7.22 -7.83
CA PRO A 47 -0.63 7.93 -7.30
C PRO A 47 -1.92 7.10 -7.33
N ALA A 48 -2.18 6.35 -8.41
CA ALA A 48 -3.36 5.50 -8.51
C ALA A 48 -3.37 4.35 -7.49
N ALA A 49 -2.20 3.73 -7.21
CA ALA A 49 -2.07 2.73 -6.15
C ALA A 49 -2.30 3.37 -4.77
N GLY A 50 -1.74 4.57 -4.53
CA GLY A 50 -1.98 5.34 -3.32
C GLY A 50 -3.46 5.65 -3.10
N ALA A 51 -4.17 6.10 -4.14
CA ALA A 51 -5.61 6.34 -4.10
C ALA A 51 -6.40 5.05 -3.78
N ALA A 52 -5.99 3.91 -4.36
CA ALA A 52 -6.60 2.62 -4.05
C ALA A 52 -6.36 2.19 -2.60
N LEU A 53 -5.15 2.40 -2.04
CA LEU A 53 -4.86 2.14 -0.63
C LEU A 53 -5.74 2.98 0.29
N ARG A 54 -5.88 4.28 -0.01
CA ARG A 54 -6.77 5.17 0.73
C ARG A 54 -8.23 4.68 0.65
N PHE A 55 -8.69 4.30 -0.54
CA PHE A 55 -10.04 3.78 -0.74
C PHE A 55 -10.28 2.51 0.06
N LEU A 56 -9.38 1.52 -0.02
CA LEU A 56 -9.49 0.25 0.70
C LEU A 56 -9.50 0.45 2.22
N ALA A 57 -8.57 1.26 2.76
CA ALA A 57 -8.53 1.59 4.17
C ALA A 57 -9.82 2.27 4.64
N SER A 58 -10.40 3.18 3.82
CA SER A 58 -11.67 3.85 4.11
C SER A 58 -12.84 2.87 4.07
N ALA A 59 -12.89 1.99 3.06
CA ALA A 59 -14.01 1.06 2.84
C ALA A 59 -14.21 0.10 4.02
N ILE A 60 -13.12 -0.34 4.65
CA ILE A 60 -13.17 -1.22 5.83
C ILE A 60 -13.10 -0.46 7.16
N ALA A 61 -13.11 0.89 7.09
CA ALA A 61 -12.98 1.76 8.25
C ALA A 61 -11.76 1.41 9.13
N ALA A 62 -10.60 1.20 8.49
CA ALA A 62 -9.38 0.69 9.13
C ALA A 62 -8.92 1.56 10.30
N ARG A 63 -8.48 0.92 11.38
CA ARG A 63 -7.91 1.53 12.59
C ARG A 63 -6.49 1.07 12.86
N ALA A 64 -6.16 -0.16 12.50
CA ALA A 64 -4.85 -0.74 12.72
C ALA A 64 -4.32 -1.28 11.37
N VAL A 65 -3.28 -0.65 10.86
CA VAL A 65 -2.68 -0.99 9.57
C VAL A 65 -1.21 -1.35 9.78
N VAL A 66 -0.74 -2.39 9.09
CA VAL A 66 0.69 -2.71 8.97
C VAL A 66 1.13 -2.37 7.56
N GLU A 67 2.29 -1.75 7.43
CA GLU A 67 2.97 -1.47 6.18
C GLU A 67 4.36 -2.10 6.20
N ILE A 68 4.71 -2.82 5.14
CA ILE A 68 6.02 -3.42 4.91
C ILE A 68 6.66 -2.67 3.74
N GLY A 69 7.72 -1.92 4.02
CA GLY A 69 8.30 -0.93 3.12
C GLY A 69 7.78 0.48 3.42
N THR A 70 8.47 1.19 4.32
CA THR A 70 8.12 2.57 4.71
C THR A 70 8.48 3.56 3.61
N GLY A 71 9.64 3.36 2.98
CA GLY A 71 10.22 4.34 2.08
C GLY A 71 10.21 5.74 2.68
N CYS A 72 10.01 6.77 1.87
CA CYS A 72 9.91 8.15 2.34
C CYS A 72 8.51 8.56 2.82
N GLY A 73 7.58 7.60 2.99
CA GLY A 73 6.28 7.80 3.63
C GLY A 73 5.11 8.09 2.69
N SER A 74 5.29 7.98 1.36
CA SER A 74 4.23 8.25 0.39
C SER A 74 3.01 7.35 0.61
N SER A 75 3.18 6.02 0.61
CA SER A 75 2.12 5.03 0.85
C SER A 75 1.50 5.20 2.24
N GLY A 76 2.32 5.44 3.26
CA GLY A 76 1.85 5.69 4.62
C GLY A 76 0.92 6.89 4.74
N ILE A 77 1.17 8.00 4.00
CA ILE A 77 0.25 9.15 3.95
C ILE A 77 -1.10 8.75 3.36
N TRP A 78 -1.11 8.01 2.25
CA TRP A 78 -2.34 7.54 1.63
C TRP A 78 -3.14 6.63 2.56
N LEU A 79 -2.48 5.69 3.24
CA LEU A 79 -3.10 4.79 4.23
C LEU A 79 -3.70 5.58 5.39
N LEU A 80 -2.92 6.46 6.02
CA LEU A 80 -3.36 7.29 7.15
C LEU A 80 -4.57 8.16 6.80
N ARG A 81 -4.63 8.69 5.57
CA ARG A 81 -5.79 9.46 5.07
C ARG A 81 -7.04 8.61 4.85
N GLY A 82 -6.90 7.32 4.62
CA GLY A 82 -8.00 6.37 4.50
C GLY A 82 -8.47 5.80 5.82
N MET A 83 -7.63 5.81 6.83
CA MET A 83 -7.93 5.26 8.15
C MET A 83 -8.90 6.14 8.94
N ARG A 84 -9.58 5.54 9.91
CA ARG A 84 -10.39 6.29 10.87
C ARG A 84 -9.53 7.21 11.74
N PRO A 85 -10.08 8.37 12.19
CA PRO A 85 -9.42 9.21 13.16
C PRO A 85 -8.96 8.42 14.39
N GLY A 86 -7.71 8.63 14.81
CA GLY A 86 -7.09 7.90 15.91
C GLY A 86 -6.61 6.48 15.56
N GLY A 87 -6.70 6.07 14.29
CA GLY A 87 -6.06 4.85 13.82
C GLY A 87 -4.53 4.94 13.86
N VAL A 88 -3.87 3.78 13.92
CA VAL A 88 -2.41 3.66 14.00
C VAL A 88 -1.87 2.86 12.83
N LEU A 89 -0.95 3.46 12.08
CA LEU A 89 -0.12 2.81 11.09
C LEU A 89 1.14 2.27 11.78
N THR A 90 1.41 0.96 11.66
CA THR A 90 2.69 0.35 12.02
C THR A 90 3.46 0.10 10.73
N SER A 91 4.54 0.83 10.50
CA SER A 91 5.32 0.75 9.28
C SER A 91 6.72 0.23 9.57
N VAL A 92 7.20 -0.73 8.77
CA VAL A 92 8.45 -1.47 8.99
C VAL A 92 9.37 -1.24 7.79
N ASP A 93 10.62 -0.86 8.07
CA ASP A 93 11.68 -0.72 7.07
C ASP A 93 13.04 -0.99 7.68
N THR A 94 14.03 -1.32 6.84
CA THR A 94 15.42 -1.55 7.27
C THR A 94 16.26 -0.28 7.28
N GLU A 95 15.81 0.80 6.62
CA GLU A 95 16.60 2.01 6.41
C GLU A 95 16.23 3.13 7.39
N PRO A 96 17.16 3.54 8.29
CA PRO A 96 16.90 4.60 9.27
C PRO A 96 16.55 5.94 8.62
N GLU A 97 17.14 6.23 7.46
CA GLU A 97 16.92 7.50 6.77
C GLU A 97 15.50 7.59 6.19
N TYR A 98 14.95 6.45 5.70
CA TYR A 98 13.55 6.39 5.29
C TYR A 98 12.63 6.72 6.46
N HIS A 99 12.87 6.15 7.62
CA HIS A 99 12.08 6.46 8.82
C HIS A 99 12.14 7.95 9.22
N ARG A 100 13.31 8.57 9.09
CA ARG A 100 13.47 9.99 9.39
C ARG A 100 12.63 10.85 8.44
N LEU A 101 12.69 10.55 7.14
CA LEU A 101 11.94 11.28 6.10
C LEU A 101 10.44 11.00 6.20
N ALA A 102 10.03 9.74 6.38
CA ALA A 102 8.63 9.37 6.56
C ALA A 102 8.00 10.06 7.77
N ARG A 103 8.70 10.14 8.91
CA ARG A 103 8.22 10.87 10.10
C ARG A 103 7.98 12.34 9.80
N LYS A 104 8.89 12.98 9.05
CA LYS A 104 8.72 14.37 8.60
C LYS A 104 7.52 14.50 7.68
N ALA A 105 7.38 13.61 6.71
CA ALA A 105 6.28 13.60 5.75
C ALA A 105 4.91 13.43 6.44
N PHE A 106 4.79 12.51 7.41
CA PHE A 106 3.57 12.33 8.19
C PHE A 106 3.20 13.57 9.01
N THR A 107 4.19 14.22 9.63
CA THR A 107 3.96 15.47 10.37
C THR A 107 3.51 16.59 9.44
N GLN A 108 4.13 16.75 8.27
CA GLN A 108 3.74 17.73 7.25
C GLN A 108 2.32 17.45 6.71
N ALA A 109 1.93 16.18 6.60
CA ALA A 109 0.59 15.78 6.22
C ALA A 109 -0.46 15.94 7.34
N GLY A 110 -0.06 16.47 8.53
CA GLY A 110 -0.94 16.78 9.65
C GLY A 110 -1.21 15.62 10.61
N PHE A 111 -0.46 14.51 10.50
CA PHE A 111 -0.61 13.38 11.42
C PHE A 111 0.21 13.54 12.68
N ALA A 112 -0.39 13.21 13.81
CA ALA A 112 0.31 13.20 15.11
C ALA A 112 1.31 12.02 15.18
N THR A 113 2.38 12.18 15.94
CA THR A 113 3.46 11.17 16.05
C THR A 113 3.00 9.81 16.57
N ASN A 114 1.92 9.76 17.34
CA ASN A 114 1.33 8.54 17.86
C ASN A 114 0.44 7.80 16.85
N GLN A 115 0.15 8.41 15.69
CA GLN A 115 -0.62 7.76 14.61
C GLN A 115 0.26 6.92 13.67
N ALA A 116 1.59 7.08 13.71
CA ALA A 116 2.52 6.31 12.91
C ALA A 116 3.64 5.74 13.80
N ARG A 117 3.63 4.42 13.97
CA ARG A 117 4.67 3.66 14.66
C ARG A 117 5.66 3.12 13.64
N LEU A 118 6.85 3.72 13.57
CA LEU A 118 7.93 3.28 12.69
C LEU A 118 8.82 2.28 13.42
N ILE A 119 9.02 1.09 12.85
CA ILE A 119 9.83 0.01 13.42
C ILE A 119 10.99 -0.29 12.48
N LEU A 120 12.22 -0.03 12.93
CA LEU A 120 13.43 -0.34 12.19
C LEU A 120 13.74 -1.84 12.31
N GLY A 121 13.84 -2.52 11.18
CA GLY A 121 14.19 -3.93 11.12
C GLY A 121 13.65 -4.64 9.88
N ARG A 122 14.11 -5.87 9.68
CA ARG A 122 13.59 -6.73 8.61
C ARG A 122 12.15 -7.14 8.93
N ALA A 123 11.28 -7.09 7.93
CA ALA A 123 9.86 -7.37 8.13
C ALA A 123 9.63 -8.76 8.76
N LEU A 124 10.27 -9.81 8.26
CA LEU A 124 10.11 -11.17 8.77
C LEU A 124 10.61 -11.36 10.21
N ASP A 125 11.46 -10.46 10.74
CA ASP A 125 11.89 -10.46 12.15
C ASP A 125 10.94 -9.66 13.05
N VAL A 126 10.20 -8.69 12.47
CA VAL A 126 9.27 -7.81 13.18
C VAL A 126 7.87 -8.40 13.24
N LEU A 127 7.35 -8.89 12.10
CA LEU A 127 5.97 -9.37 11.98
C LEU A 127 5.62 -10.46 13.02
N PRO A 128 6.49 -11.43 13.39
CA PRO A 128 6.19 -12.43 14.41
C PRO A 128 5.90 -11.85 15.80
N ARG A 129 6.31 -10.61 16.07
CA ARG A 129 6.10 -9.92 17.36
C ARG A 129 4.80 -9.13 17.40
N LEU A 130 4.10 -9.01 16.27
CA LEU A 130 2.82 -8.33 16.16
C LEU A 130 1.68 -9.27 16.51
N SER A 131 0.60 -8.71 17.06
CA SER A 131 -0.54 -9.46 17.58
C SER A 131 -1.39 -10.07 16.46
N ASP A 132 -1.79 -11.34 16.62
CA ASP A 132 -2.66 -12.06 15.71
C ASP A 132 -4.07 -11.46 15.67
N GLY A 133 -4.67 -11.40 14.49
CA GLY A 133 -6.06 -10.97 14.31
C GLY A 133 -6.35 -9.51 14.70
N ALA A 134 -5.32 -8.69 14.88
CA ALA A 134 -5.44 -7.35 15.43
C ALA A 134 -5.46 -6.23 14.37
N TYR A 135 -5.21 -6.55 13.10
CA TYR A 135 -5.05 -5.56 12.06
C TYR A 135 -6.15 -5.62 11.01
N ASP A 136 -6.50 -4.46 10.49
CA ASP A 136 -7.54 -4.29 9.48
C ASP A 136 -6.97 -4.41 8.06
N LEU A 137 -5.73 -3.93 7.85
CA LEU A 137 -5.07 -3.96 6.56
C LEU A 137 -3.56 -4.20 6.74
N VAL A 138 -2.98 -5.01 5.85
CA VAL A 138 -1.53 -5.20 5.70
C VAL A 138 -1.17 -4.82 4.27
N PHE A 139 -0.27 -3.85 4.11
CA PHE A 139 0.25 -3.42 2.81
C PHE A 139 1.71 -3.86 2.66
N CYS A 140 2.05 -4.44 1.53
CA CYS A 140 3.37 -4.95 1.21
C CYS A 140 3.92 -4.27 -0.06
N ASP A 141 5.00 -3.51 0.09
CA ASP A 141 5.72 -2.80 -0.97
C ASP A 141 7.22 -2.86 -0.68
N SER A 142 7.79 -4.05 -0.75
CA SER A 142 9.17 -4.34 -0.43
C SER A 142 9.70 -5.47 -1.32
N ASP A 143 10.62 -6.28 -0.84
CA ASP A 143 11.20 -7.41 -1.57
C ASP A 143 10.12 -8.40 -2.06
N GLN A 144 9.89 -8.45 -3.37
CA GLN A 144 8.89 -9.31 -4.00
C GLN A 144 9.17 -10.80 -3.81
N ALA A 145 10.45 -11.20 -3.67
CA ALA A 145 10.80 -12.58 -3.38
C ALA A 145 10.24 -13.07 -2.04
N ALA A 146 9.99 -12.16 -1.09
CA ALA A 146 9.41 -12.48 0.21
C ALA A 146 7.87 -12.36 0.26
N TYR A 147 7.20 -12.04 -0.85
CA TYR A 147 5.74 -11.88 -0.87
C TYR A 147 4.93 -13.09 -0.39
N PRO A 148 5.32 -14.35 -0.69
CA PRO A 148 4.66 -15.53 -0.11
C PRO A 148 4.70 -15.55 1.42
N ASP A 149 5.87 -15.27 2.02
CA ASP A 149 6.03 -15.20 3.48
C ASP A 149 5.26 -14.02 4.09
N TYR A 150 5.18 -12.89 3.36
CA TYR A 150 4.37 -11.75 3.79
C TYR A 150 2.88 -12.08 3.73
N LEU A 151 2.39 -12.85 2.76
CA LEU A 151 1.00 -13.30 2.73
C LEU A 151 0.67 -14.17 3.94
N ALA A 152 1.51 -15.17 4.24
CA ALA A 152 1.34 -16.03 5.42
C ALA A 152 1.29 -15.20 6.71
N SER A 153 2.20 -14.23 6.85
CA SER A 153 2.22 -13.31 7.99
C SER A 153 0.98 -12.41 8.03
N ALA A 154 0.57 -11.85 6.90
CA ALA A 154 -0.59 -10.97 6.80
C ALA A 154 -1.88 -11.73 7.20
N LEU A 155 -2.06 -12.97 6.73
CA LEU A 155 -3.22 -13.78 7.10
C LEU A 155 -3.28 -14.08 8.59
N ARG A 156 -2.14 -14.21 9.27
CA ARG A 156 -2.10 -14.34 10.74
C ARG A 156 -2.50 -13.03 11.43
N LEU A 157 -1.96 -11.91 10.98
CA LEU A 157 -2.14 -10.59 11.60
C LEU A 157 -3.54 -10.01 11.38
N LEU A 158 -4.14 -10.27 10.23
CA LEU A 158 -5.45 -9.73 9.87
C LEU A 158 -6.57 -10.36 10.68
N ARG A 159 -7.54 -9.52 11.10
CA ARG A 159 -8.85 -9.99 11.54
C ARG A 159 -9.65 -10.58 10.37
N ALA A 160 -10.75 -11.27 10.63
CA ALA A 160 -11.72 -11.60 9.59
C ALA A 160 -12.26 -10.31 8.93
N GLY A 161 -12.39 -10.32 7.61
CA GLY A 161 -12.72 -9.13 6.79
C GLY A 161 -11.58 -8.13 6.63
N GLY A 162 -10.39 -8.40 7.16
CA GLY A 162 -9.18 -7.60 6.91
C GLY A 162 -8.58 -7.89 5.53
N ILE A 163 -7.78 -6.95 5.02
CA ILE A 163 -7.26 -6.98 3.64
C ILE A 163 -5.74 -6.98 3.64
N ALA A 164 -5.12 -7.96 2.95
CA ALA A 164 -3.72 -7.88 2.52
C ALA A 164 -3.65 -7.25 1.13
N VAL A 165 -2.69 -6.36 0.90
CA VAL A 165 -2.47 -5.70 -0.40
C VAL A 165 -0.99 -5.77 -0.75
N PHE A 166 -0.68 -6.22 -1.97
CA PHE A 166 0.68 -6.33 -2.50
C PHE A 166 0.83 -5.43 -3.71
N ASN A 167 1.89 -4.62 -3.73
CA ASN A 167 2.16 -3.66 -4.81
C ASN A 167 3.01 -4.27 -5.93
N ASP A 168 2.93 -3.65 -7.13
CA ASP A 168 3.75 -3.95 -8.32
C ASP A 168 3.77 -5.44 -8.69
N VAL A 169 2.61 -6.12 -8.62
CA VAL A 169 2.48 -7.55 -8.92
C VAL A 169 2.35 -7.85 -10.42
N LEU A 170 2.23 -6.84 -11.28
CA LEU A 170 2.23 -7.02 -12.73
C LEU A 170 3.61 -6.62 -13.29
N PRO A 171 4.24 -7.49 -14.09
CA PRO A 171 5.54 -7.20 -14.67
C PRO A 171 5.46 -5.99 -15.61
N PRO A 172 6.50 -5.17 -15.70
CA PRO A 172 6.57 -4.11 -16.68
C PRO A 172 6.64 -4.73 -18.10
N GLY A 173 5.61 -4.49 -18.91
CA GLY A 173 5.51 -5.01 -20.27
C GLY A 173 5.06 -6.49 -20.33
N ALA A 174 5.45 -7.22 -21.40
CA ALA A 174 5.07 -8.61 -21.62
C ALA A 174 6.05 -9.64 -21.00
N GLY A 175 6.87 -9.21 -20.04
CA GLY A 175 7.83 -10.08 -19.35
C GLY A 175 7.17 -11.02 -18.34
N PRO A 176 7.89 -12.06 -17.90
CA PRO A 176 7.41 -12.91 -16.80
C PRO A 176 7.39 -12.12 -15.49
N ALA A 177 6.42 -12.43 -14.63
CA ALA A 177 6.43 -11.94 -13.25
C ALA A 177 7.60 -12.56 -12.47
N ASP A 178 8.03 -11.87 -11.40
CA ASP A 178 8.97 -12.40 -10.42
C ASP A 178 8.45 -13.73 -9.83
N ASP A 179 9.35 -14.63 -9.45
CA ASP A 179 8.99 -15.94 -8.91
C ASP A 179 8.16 -15.80 -7.63
N GLY A 180 8.51 -14.88 -6.74
CA GLY A 180 7.75 -14.61 -5.53
C GLY A 180 6.35 -14.05 -5.81
N VAL A 181 6.19 -13.24 -6.85
CA VAL A 181 4.87 -12.74 -7.28
C VAL A 181 4.01 -13.88 -7.86
N ARG A 182 4.60 -14.79 -8.62
CA ARG A 182 3.87 -15.96 -9.15
C ARG A 182 3.40 -16.87 -8.01
N GLU A 183 4.29 -17.18 -7.07
CA GLU A 183 3.97 -17.99 -5.90
C GLU A 183 2.90 -17.31 -5.02
N LEU A 184 3.00 -16.00 -4.79
CA LEU A 184 1.97 -15.21 -4.12
C LEU A 184 0.60 -15.37 -4.79
N ALA A 185 0.54 -15.26 -6.13
CA ALA A 185 -0.72 -15.36 -6.88
C ALA A 185 -1.32 -16.77 -6.78
N GLU A 186 -0.49 -17.81 -6.85
CA GLU A 186 -0.90 -19.20 -6.67
C GLU A 186 -1.41 -19.45 -5.23
N MET A 187 -0.69 -18.98 -4.22
CA MET A 187 -1.11 -19.11 -2.82
C MET A 187 -2.43 -18.40 -2.57
N ALA A 188 -2.57 -17.14 -3.02
CA ALA A 188 -3.80 -16.37 -2.84
C ALA A 188 -4.99 -17.00 -3.59
N GLY A 189 -4.75 -17.59 -4.77
CA GLY A 189 -5.79 -18.25 -5.56
C GLY A 189 -6.27 -19.58 -4.97
N ASN A 190 -5.39 -20.28 -4.28
CA ASN A 190 -5.67 -21.61 -3.69
C ASN A 190 -6.09 -21.55 -2.22
N GLU A 191 -5.93 -20.44 -1.52
CA GLU A 191 -6.27 -20.30 -0.11
C GLU A 191 -7.78 -20.07 0.07
N GLU A 192 -8.49 -21.07 0.55
CA GLU A 192 -9.94 -21.02 0.76
C GLU A 192 -10.40 -19.94 1.75
N LYS A 193 -9.49 -19.48 2.62
CA LYS A 193 -9.77 -18.45 3.63
C LYS A 193 -9.61 -17.04 3.12
N VAL A 194 -9.34 -16.84 1.85
CA VAL A 194 -9.22 -15.50 1.26
C VAL A 194 -10.15 -15.31 0.05
N VAL A 195 -10.44 -14.06 -0.27
CA VAL A 195 -11.08 -13.65 -1.52
C VAL A 195 -10.06 -12.76 -2.25
N PRO A 196 -9.34 -13.28 -3.26
CA PRO A 196 -8.34 -12.51 -3.97
C PRO A 196 -8.98 -11.62 -5.04
N LEU A 197 -8.34 -10.48 -5.31
CA LEU A 197 -8.66 -9.55 -6.40
C LEU A 197 -7.39 -8.95 -6.96
N LEU A 198 -7.18 -9.06 -8.26
CA LEU A 198 -6.13 -8.34 -8.99
C LEU A 198 -6.72 -7.05 -9.58
N LEU A 199 -6.15 -5.91 -9.18
CA LEU A 199 -6.45 -4.59 -9.73
C LEU A 199 -5.32 -4.20 -10.70
N PRO A 200 -5.58 -4.10 -12.02
CA PRO A 200 -4.55 -3.81 -13.02
C PRO A 200 -4.28 -2.29 -13.12
N ILE A 201 -3.97 -1.67 -12.00
CA ILE A 201 -3.64 -0.23 -11.89
C ILE A 201 -2.23 -0.08 -11.34
N ALA A 202 -1.52 0.95 -11.77
CA ALA A 202 -0.23 1.37 -11.20
C ALA A 202 0.78 0.22 -11.00
N GLY A 203 0.99 -0.65 -11.97
CA GLY A 203 1.89 -1.81 -11.83
C GLY A 203 1.24 -3.04 -11.20
N GLY A 204 -0.05 -2.98 -10.92
CA GLY A 204 -0.86 -4.07 -10.35
C GLY A 204 -0.86 -4.11 -8.83
N LEU A 205 -2.06 -4.18 -8.26
CA LEU A 205 -2.27 -4.47 -6.85
C LEU A 205 -2.98 -5.82 -6.71
N LEU A 206 -2.40 -6.76 -5.99
CA LEU A 206 -3.10 -7.96 -5.54
C LEU A 206 -3.67 -7.68 -4.15
N ALA A 207 -4.99 -7.68 -4.03
CA ALA A 207 -5.69 -7.56 -2.76
C ALA A 207 -6.31 -8.91 -2.38
N ALA A 208 -6.25 -9.28 -1.10
CA ALA A 208 -6.80 -10.53 -0.58
C ALA A 208 -7.55 -10.27 0.73
N ILE A 209 -8.87 -10.46 0.74
CA ILE A 209 -9.70 -10.32 1.95
C ILE A 209 -9.68 -11.64 2.72
N LYS A 210 -9.30 -11.60 4.00
CA LYS A 210 -9.40 -12.74 4.90
C LYS A 210 -10.87 -12.98 5.29
N ARG A 211 -11.35 -14.21 5.06
CA ARG A 211 -12.69 -14.65 5.49
C ARG A 211 -12.81 -14.88 7.00
#